data_19ac8630233a5de283596de4621c8d53
#
_entry.id   19ac8630233a5de283596de4621c8d53
#
_cell.length_a   1.000
_cell.length_b   1.000
_cell.length_c   1.000
_cell.angle_alpha   90.00
_cell.angle_beta   90.00
_cell.angle_gamma   90.00
#
_symmetry.space_group_name_H-M   'P 1'
#
loop_
_entity.id
_entity.type
_entity.pdbx_description
1 polymer ?
#
loop_
_entity_poly.entity_id
_entity_poly.type
_entity_poly.pdbx_seq_one_letter_code
_entity_poly.pdbx_strand_id
1 'polypeptide(L)'
;SECLVGSEMCIRDSYRTVAITRGGQTIIPREGEQFMEGDVIYVIARQDAVREVMEFSGQSNIEIKNMMILGGSRIGIRIATELQDEVNIKLIDYNAEKAYRLAELLDKTLIINEDGRHIEAMLEEGLANMDAFIAVTGRSETNILAAMLAKRMGVKKVIAEIENLDYINLAESIG
;
A
#
# COMPACT_ATOMS: atom_id res chain seq x y z
N SER A 1 -18.61 -16.70 7.75
CA SER A 1 -19.43 -15.54 7.35
C SER A 1 -20.23 -14.91 8.50
N GLU A 2 -19.95 -15.21 9.76
CA GLU A 2 -20.76 -14.75 10.90
C GLU A 2 -20.07 -13.70 11.81
N CYS A 3 -18.91 -13.20 11.45
CA CYS A 3 -18.18 -12.18 12.22
C CYS A 3 -18.15 -10.79 11.56
N LEU A 4 -19.06 -10.50 10.65
CA LEU A 4 -19.19 -9.19 10.01
C LEU A 4 -20.41 -8.46 10.56
N VAL A 5 -20.42 -7.15 10.48
CA VAL A 5 -21.44 -6.18 10.91
C VAL A 5 -22.59 -6.75 11.77
N GLY A 6 -22.63 -6.40 13.05
CA GLY A 6 -23.66 -6.87 13.99
C GLY A 6 -23.30 -8.13 14.78
N SER A 7 -22.10 -8.71 14.59
CA SER A 7 -21.59 -9.83 15.40
C SER A 7 -20.71 -9.36 16.55
N GLU A 8 -20.69 -10.13 17.63
CA GLU A 8 -19.79 -9.88 18.77
C GLU A 8 -18.33 -10.05 18.36
N MET A 9 -17.43 -9.32 19.02
CA MET A 9 -16.00 -9.36 18.83
C MET A 9 -15.49 -10.81 18.88
N CYS A 10 -15.01 -11.33 17.72
CA CYS A 10 -14.42 -12.65 17.66
C CYS A 10 -13.07 -12.65 18.36
N ILE A 11 -13.00 -13.24 19.53
CA ILE A 11 -11.75 -13.60 20.18
C ILE A 11 -11.47 -15.06 19.78
N ARG A 12 -10.49 -15.24 18.89
CA ARG A 12 -9.90 -16.56 18.61
C ARG A 12 -8.48 -16.58 19.15
N ASP A 13 -7.96 -17.74 19.46
CA ASP A 13 -6.59 -17.90 19.96
C ASP A 13 -5.52 -17.41 18.97
N SER A 14 -5.89 -17.24 17.71
CA SER A 14 -5.00 -16.85 16.60
C SER A 14 -4.99 -15.36 16.30
N TYR A 15 -6.01 -14.58 16.69
CA TYR A 15 -6.06 -13.13 16.49
C TYR A 15 -6.99 -12.42 17.51
N ARG A 16 -6.73 -11.12 17.71
CA ARG A 16 -7.50 -10.28 18.63
C ARG A 16 -7.67 -8.87 18.09
N THR A 17 -8.89 -8.35 18.12
CA THR A 17 -9.16 -6.93 17.88
C THR A 17 -8.66 -6.09 19.05
N VAL A 18 -7.86 -5.06 18.75
CA VAL A 18 -7.23 -4.21 19.77
C VAL A 18 -7.77 -2.79 19.78
N ALA A 19 -8.27 -2.31 18.65
CA ALA A 19 -8.91 -1.01 18.53
C ALA A 19 -9.91 -0.99 17.37
N ILE A 20 -10.88 -0.08 17.44
CA ILE A 20 -11.85 0.22 16.39
C ILE A 20 -11.83 1.74 16.21
N THR A 21 -11.72 2.23 14.98
CA THR A 21 -11.97 3.64 14.67
C THR A 21 -13.34 3.76 14.02
N ARG A 22 -14.22 4.53 14.67
CA ARG A 22 -15.60 4.78 14.26
C ARG A 22 -15.83 6.29 14.23
N GLY A 23 -16.13 6.84 13.05
CA GLY A 23 -16.39 8.29 12.92
C GLY A 23 -15.22 9.17 13.40
N GLY A 24 -13.97 8.73 13.19
CA GLY A 24 -12.76 9.46 13.63
C GLY A 24 -12.42 9.30 15.12
N GLN A 25 -13.19 8.52 15.89
CA GLN A 25 -12.90 8.22 17.29
C GLN A 25 -12.34 6.82 17.45
N THR A 26 -11.29 6.67 18.25
CA THR A 26 -10.71 5.37 18.59
C THR A 26 -11.41 4.77 19.81
N ILE A 27 -11.95 3.58 19.66
CA ILE A 27 -12.65 2.79 20.68
C ILE A 27 -11.77 1.60 21.02
N ILE A 28 -11.52 1.37 22.31
CA ILE A 28 -10.92 0.11 22.76
C ILE A 28 -12.07 -0.88 22.96
N PRO A 29 -12.17 -1.94 22.15
CA PRO A 29 -13.33 -2.83 22.21
C PRO A 29 -13.40 -3.58 23.53
N ARG A 30 -14.63 -3.71 24.05
CA ARG A 30 -14.94 -4.50 25.24
C ARG A 30 -15.75 -5.72 24.84
N GLU A 31 -15.90 -6.68 25.75
CA GLU A 31 -16.77 -7.83 25.54
C GLU A 31 -18.21 -7.36 25.22
N GLY A 32 -18.77 -7.87 24.12
CA GLY A 32 -20.07 -7.44 23.59
C GLY A 32 -20.05 -6.25 22.65
N GLU A 33 -18.87 -5.66 22.34
CA GLU A 33 -18.77 -4.61 21.32
C GLU A 33 -19.07 -5.19 19.92
N GLN A 34 -19.97 -4.55 19.18
CA GLN A 34 -20.35 -4.95 17.83
C GLN A 34 -19.67 -4.10 16.78
N PHE A 35 -19.21 -4.73 15.70
CA PHE A 35 -18.69 -4.04 14.53
C PHE A 35 -19.82 -3.41 13.73
N MET A 36 -19.61 -2.19 13.25
CA MET A 36 -20.55 -1.45 12.41
C MET A 36 -19.95 -1.22 11.02
N GLU A 37 -20.83 -1.01 10.06
CA GLU A 37 -20.39 -0.61 8.72
C GLU A 37 -19.63 0.71 8.78
N GLY A 38 -18.46 0.77 8.12
CA GLY A 38 -17.56 1.92 8.14
C GLY A 38 -16.54 1.95 9.29
N ASP A 39 -16.55 0.92 10.19
CA ASP A 39 -15.50 0.80 11.19
C ASP A 39 -14.16 0.41 10.56
N VAL A 40 -13.08 1.03 11.03
CA VAL A 40 -11.72 0.56 10.78
C VAL A 40 -11.28 -0.26 11.99
N ILE A 41 -11.00 -1.54 11.76
CA ILE A 41 -10.71 -2.50 12.83
C ILE A 41 -9.21 -2.80 12.84
N TYR A 42 -8.57 -2.62 13.99
CA TYR A 42 -7.16 -2.97 14.21
C TYR A 42 -7.07 -4.32 14.89
N VAL A 43 -6.39 -5.25 14.24
CA VAL A 43 -6.27 -6.63 14.68
C VAL A 43 -4.81 -7.00 14.88
N ILE A 44 -4.48 -7.61 16.01
CA ILE A 44 -3.22 -8.32 16.21
C ILE A 44 -3.47 -9.79 15.94
N ALA A 45 -2.69 -10.36 15.06
CA ALA A 45 -2.78 -11.76 14.69
C ALA A 45 -1.40 -12.43 14.72
N ARG A 46 -1.37 -13.74 14.94
CA ARG A 46 -0.18 -14.55 14.69
C ARG A 46 0.08 -14.54 13.17
N GLN A 47 1.35 -14.65 12.79
CA GLN A 47 1.76 -14.58 11.39
C GLN A 47 1.07 -15.65 10.50
N ASP A 48 0.85 -16.84 11.06
CA ASP A 48 0.14 -17.93 10.41
C ASP A 48 -1.37 -17.70 10.24
N ALA A 49 -1.96 -16.82 11.07
CA ALA A 49 -3.38 -16.47 11.05
C ALA A 49 -3.72 -15.23 10.21
N VAL A 50 -2.74 -14.48 9.73
CA VAL A 50 -2.97 -13.24 8.95
C VAL A 50 -3.84 -13.53 7.73
N ARG A 51 -3.59 -14.64 7.03
CA ARG A 51 -4.37 -15.04 5.84
C ARG A 51 -5.84 -15.27 6.20
N GLU A 52 -6.13 -15.95 7.30
CA GLU A 52 -7.49 -16.20 7.78
C GLU A 52 -8.21 -14.88 8.09
N VAL A 53 -7.53 -13.93 8.75
CA VAL A 53 -8.08 -12.60 9.05
C VAL A 53 -8.40 -11.83 7.77
N MET A 54 -7.53 -11.88 6.77
CA MET A 54 -7.74 -11.23 5.47
C MET A 54 -8.96 -11.83 4.74
N GLU A 55 -9.10 -13.14 4.73
CA GLU A 55 -10.26 -13.82 4.14
C GLU A 55 -11.56 -13.43 4.84
N PHE A 56 -11.56 -13.34 6.18
CA PHE A 56 -12.71 -12.88 6.96
C PHE A 56 -13.10 -11.42 6.68
N SER A 57 -12.12 -10.55 6.41
CA SER A 57 -12.39 -9.14 6.07
C SER A 57 -13.01 -8.96 4.68
N GLY A 58 -13.18 -10.04 3.90
CA GLY A 58 -13.64 -9.96 2.52
C GLY A 58 -12.63 -9.35 1.56
N GLN A 59 -11.42 -9.06 2.04
CA GLN A 59 -10.32 -8.62 1.18
C GLN A 59 -9.78 -9.85 0.45
N SER A 60 -10.03 -9.91 -0.85
CA SER A 60 -9.41 -10.91 -1.71
C SER A 60 -7.89 -10.76 -1.63
N ASN A 61 -7.19 -11.88 -1.50
CA ASN A 61 -5.74 -11.92 -1.58
C ASN A 61 -5.35 -11.47 -3.01
N ILE A 62 -4.99 -10.20 -3.17
CA ILE A 62 -4.56 -9.66 -4.46
C ILE A 62 -3.15 -10.20 -4.69
N GLU A 63 -3.02 -11.11 -5.64
CA GLU A 63 -1.70 -11.57 -6.10
C GLU A 63 -1.01 -10.43 -6.82
N ILE A 64 0.12 -9.97 -6.31
CA ILE A 64 0.94 -8.92 -6.92
C ILE A 64 2.03 -9.57 -7.74
N LYS A 65 1.95 -9.45 -9.06
CA LYS A 65 2.96 -9.94 -10.02
C LYS A 65 3.80 -8.80 -10.60
N ASN A 66 3.18 -7.64 -10.80
CA ASN A 66 3.82 -6.48 -11.41
C ASN A 66 3.67 -5.28 -10.49
N MET A 67 4.77 -4.64 -10.16
CA MET A 67 4.83 -3.49 -9.26
C MET A 67 5.61 -2.35 -9.90
N MET A 68 5.10 -1.13 -9.74
CA MET A 68 5.84 0.07 -10.07
C MET A 68 6.17 0.86 -8.80
N ILE A 69 7.43 1.24 -8.64
CA ILE A 69 7.92 2.05 -7.52
C ILE A 69 8.36 3.40 -8.08
N LEU A 70 7.80 4.48 -7.58
CA LEU A 70 8.20 5.84 -7.90
C LEU A 70 9.09 6.39 -6.78
N GLY A 71 10.37 6.56 -7.08
CA GLY A 71 11.39 7.06 -6.18
C GLY A 71 12.37 6.00 -5.70
N GLY A 72 13.63 6.14 -6.09
CA GLY A 72 14.74 5.32 -5.58
C GLY A 72 15.22 5.79 -4.20
N SER A 73 14.31 6.17 -3.30
CA SER A 73 14.62 6.49 -1.91
C SER A 73 15.14 5.25 -1.16
N ARG A 74 15.63 5.41 0.06
CA ARG A 74 16.02 4.26 0.89
C ARG A 74 14.89 3.24 1.05
N ILE A 75 13.66 3.72 1.13
CA ILE A 75 12.46 2.86 1.22
C ILE A 75 12.23 2.14 -0.11
N GLY A 76 12.26 2.86 -1.25
CA GLY A 76 12.06 2.26 -2.57
C GLY A 76 13.11 1.19 -2.89
N ILE A 77 14.38 1.48 -2.58
CA ILE A 77 15.48 0.51 -2.76
C ILE A 77 15.24 -0.74 -1.88
N ARG A 78 14.87 -0.55 -0.62
CA ARG A 78 14.64 -1.65 0.32
C ARG A 78 13.50 -2.56 -0.16
N ILE A 79 12.39 -1.97 -0.60
CA ILE A 79 11.26 -2.70 -1.16
C ILE A 79 11.68 -3.51 -2.39
N ALA A 80 12.39 -2.86 -3.33
CA ALA A 80 12.86 -3.52 -4.54
C ALA A 80 13.81 -4.68 -4.21
N THR A 81 14.77 -4.47 -3.29
CA THR A 81 15.72 -5.52 -2.88
C THR A 81 15.00 -6.74 -2.27
N GLU A 82 13.97 -6.53 -1.46
CA GLU A 82 13.28 -7.64 -0.77
C GLU A 82 12.29 -8.37 -1.68
N LEU A 83 11.72 -7.70 -2.69
CA LEU A 83 10.63 -8.26 -3.49
C LEU A 83 11.00 -8.62 -4.92
N GLN A 84 12.17 -8.21 -5.45
CA GLN A 84 12.54 -8.43 -6.85
C GLN A 84 12.68 -9.91 -7.26
N ASP A 85 12.79 -10.82 -6.31
CA ASP A 85 12.83 -12.26 -6.59
C ASP A 85 11.43 -12.86 -6.84
N GLU A 86 10.38 -12.22 -6.33
CA GLU A 86 9.00 -12.71 -6.36
C GLU A 86 8.10 -11.89 -7.27
N VAL A 87 8.43 -10.60 -7.49
CA VAL A 87 7.60 -9.61 -8.18
C VAL A 87 8.40 -8.94 -9.29
N ASN A 88 7.80 -8.76 -10.46
CA ASN A 88 8.37 -7.94 -11.53
C ASN A 88 8.30 -6.46 -11.15
N ILE A 89 9.43 -5.84 -10.88
CA ILE A 89 9.50 -4.46 -10.39
C ILE A 89 10.04 -3.52 -11.45
N LYS A 90 9.33 -2.41 -11.66
CA LYS A 90 9.81 -1.21 -12.34
C LYS A 90 10.04 -0.11 -11.30
N LEU A 91 11.25 0.45 -11.24
CA LEU A 91 11.58 1.55 -10.33
C LEU A 91 11.95 2.78 -11.16
N ILE A 92 11.21 3.86 -10.95
CA ILE A 92 11.38 5.14 -11.64
C ILE A 92 12.10 6.12 -10.73
N ASP A 93 13.19 6.70 -11.20
CA ASP A 93 13.87 7.84 -10.54
C ASP A 93 14.34 8.86 -11.57
N TYR A 94 14.11 10.14 -11.29
CA TYR A 94 14.46 11.24 -12.20
C TYR A 94 15.97 11.53 -12.26
N ASN A 95 16.73 11.11 -11.27
CA ASN A 95 18.16 11.36 -11.19
C ASN A 95 18.93 10.27 -11.95
N ALA A 96 19.52 10.65 -13.08
CA ALA A 96 20.21 9.72 -13.98
C ALA A 96 21.40 9.00 -13.31
N GLU A 97 22.22 9.73 -12.52
CA GLU A 97 23.37 9.12 -11.83
C GLU A 97 22.92 8.09 -10.80
N LYS A 98 21.82 8.39 -10.10
CA LYS A 98 21.23 7.46 -9.15
C LYS A 98 20.59 6.26 -9.83
N ALA A 99 19.86 6.47 -10.94
CA ALA A 99 19.29 5.40 -11.72
C ALA A 99 20.36 4.42 -12.23
N TYR A 100 21.49 4.94 -12.70
CA TYR A 100 22.63 4.11 -13.10
C TYR A 100 23.14 3.23 -11.95
N ARG A 101 23.37 3.83 -10.76
CA ARG A 101 23.80 3.07 -9.57
C ARG A 101 22.77 2.04 -9.10
N LEU A 102 21.50 2.36 -9.23
CA LEU A 102 20.40 1.42 -8.89
C LEU A 102 20.35 0.23 -9.84
N ALA A 103 20.61 0.45 -11.13
CA ALA A 103 20.69 -0.63 -12.12
C ALA A 103 21.88 -1.58 -11.87
N GLU A 104 22.94 -1.11 -11.23
CA GLU A 104 24.06 -1.98 -10.79
C GLU A 104 23.75 -2.74 -9.49
N LEU A 105 22.86 -2.20 -8.65
CA LEU A 105 22.52 -2.76 -7.33
C LEU A 105 21.37 -3.75 -7.38
N LEU A 106 20.41 -3.57 -8.29
CA LEU A 106 19.13 -4.29 -8.33
C LEU A 106 19.05 -5.13 -9.61
N ASP A 107 19.54 -6.36 -9.55
CA ASP A 107 19.75 -7.23 -10.72
C ASP A 107 18.46 -7.61 -11.46
N LYS A 108 17.31 -7.65 -10.76
CA LYS A 108 16.02 -8.11 -11.31
C LYS A 108 14.97 -6.99 -11.41
N THR A 109 15.33 -5.78 -11.00
CA THR A 109 14.43 -4.61 -11.07
C THR A 109 14.75 -3.80 -12.32
N LEU A 110 13.74 -3.50 -13.14
CA LEU A 110 13.89 -2.59 -14.26
C LEU A 110 13.97 -1.15 -13.76
N ILE A 111 15.13 -0.52 -13.91
CA ILE A 111 15.33 0.88 -13.54
C ILE A 111 15.02 1.78 -14.72
N ILE A 112 14.18 2.78 -14.50
CA ILE A 112 13.72 3.73 -15.49
C ILE A 112 14.14 5.13 -15.03
N ASN A 113 14.93 5.81 -15.86
CA ASN A 113 15.32 7.20 -15.60
C ASN A 113 14.32 8.15 -16.24
N GLU A 114 13.28 8.46 -15.49
CA GLU A 114 12.21 9.37 -15.91
C GLU A 114 11.69 10.20 -14.75
N ASP A 115 11.09 11.34 -15.07
CA ASP A 115 10.44 12.20 -14.09
C ASP A 115 9.00 11.72 -13.87
N GLY A 116 8.77 11.03 -12.77
CA GLY A 116 7.44 10.50 -12.40
C GLY A 116 6.37 11.57 -12.10
N ARG A 117 6.69 12.86 -12.22
CA ARG A 117 5.69 13.94 -12.26
C ARG A 117 5.00 14.03 -13.62
N HIS A 118 5.63 13.49 -14.66
CA HIS A 118 5.06 13.41 -15.99
C HIS A 118 4.18 12.17 -16.08
N ILE A 119 2.89 12.40 -16.09
CA ILE A 119 1.86 11.35 -16.15
C ILE A 119 2.05 10.45 -17.37
N GLU A 120 2.35 11.06 -18.53
CA GLU A 120 2.55 10.37 -19.79
C GLU A 120 3.67 9.34 -19.71
N ALA A 121 4.80 9.70 -19.09
CA ALA A 121 5.92 8.78 -18.90
C ALA A 121 5.54 7.54 -18.07
N MET A 122 4.79 7.71 -16.99
CA MET A 122 4.32 6.57 -16.19
C MET A 122 3.34 5.69 -16.97
N LEU A 123 2.49 6.29 -17.82
CA LEU A 123 1.53 5.55 -18.63
C LEU A 123 2.24 4.77 -19.75
N GLU A 124 3.24 5.37 -20.41
CA GLU A 124 4.08 4.72 -21.41
C GLU A 124 4.84 3.52 -20.81
N GLU A 125 5.26 3.64 -19.56
CA GLU A 125 5.88 2.56 -18.80
C GLU A 125 4.89 1.51 -18.30
N GLY A 126 3.60 1.65 -18.63
CA GLY A 126 2.58 0.65 -18.39
C GLY A 126 1.99 0.67 -16.97
N LEU A 127 1.87 1.84 -16.34
CA LEU A 127 1.25 2.01 -15.02
C LEU A 127 -0.11 1.31 -14.92
N ALA A 128 -0.94 1.39 -15.96
CA ALA A 128 -2.27 0.78 -15.96
C ALA A 128 -2.27 -0.77 -15.90
N ASN A 129 -1.13 -1.39 -16.19
CA ASN A 129 -0.98 -2.85 -16.15
C ASN A 129 -0.31 -3.36 -14.85
N MET A 130 -0.08 -2.47 -13.89
CA MET A 130 0.51 -2.82 -12.61
C MET A 130 -0.55 -3.32 -11.63
N ASP A 131 -0.20 -4.32 -10.84
CA ASP A 131 -1.02 -4.79 -9.72
C ASP A 131 -0.84 -3.91 -8.49
N ALA A 132 0.38 -3.37 -8.31
CA ALA A 132 0.71 -2.46 -7.23
C ALA A 132 1.50 -1.23 -7.71
N PHE A 133 1.29 -0.10 -7.04
CA PHE A 133 2.04 1.12 -7.22
C PHE A 133 2.46 1.68 -5.87
N ILE A 134 3.74 2.05 -5.74
CA ILE A 134 4.30 2.60 -4.50
C ILE A 134 5.02 3.90 -4.81
N ALA A 135 4.57 5.01 -4.22
CA ALA A 135 5.20 6.32 -4.35
C ALA A 135 5.95 6.68 -3.07
N VAL A 136 7.28 6.74 -3.16
CA VAL A 136 8.22 6.94 -2.05
C VAL A 136 9.32 7.92 -2.44
N THR A 137 8.94 9.01 -3.09
CA THR A 137 9.82 10.15 -3.34
C THR A 137 9.97 10.98 -2.05
N GLY A 138 10.95 11.83 -1.93
CA GLY A 138 11.06 12.73 -0.78
C GLY A 138 10.03 13.88 -0.76
N ARG A 139 8.86 13.74 -1.42
CA ARG A 139 7.84 14.80 -1.55
C ARG A 139 6.44 14.23 -1.44
N SER A 140 5.77 14.49 -0.32
CA SER A 140 4.43 13.99 -0.02
C SER A 140 3.40 14.35 -1.10
N GLU A 141 3.45 15.57 -1.64
CA GLU A 141 2.52 16.03 -2.67
C GLU A 141 2.66 15.22 -3.97
N THR A 142 3.90 14.96 -4.38
CA THR A 142 4.19 14.13 -5.56
C THR A 142 3.71 12.71 -5.34
N ASN A 143 3.94 12.15 -4.16
CA ASN A 143 3.53 10.80 -3.82
C ASN A 143 2.01 10.65 -3.83
N ILE A 144 1.28 11.60 -3.25
CA ILE A 144 -0.19 11.59 -3.22
C ILE A 144 -0.75 11.70 -4.64
N LEU A 145 -0.28 12.67 -5.43
CA LEU A 145 -0.80 12.87 -6.79
C LEU A 145 -0.54 11.67 -7.70
N ALA A 146 0.66 11.07 -7.62
CA ALA A 146 1.00 9.87 -8.37
C ALA A 146 0.15 8.66 -7.92
N ALA A 147 -0.07 8.51 -6.62
CA ALA A 147 -0.91 7.46 -6.05
C ALA A 147 -2.39 7.59 -6.51
N MET A 148 -2.93 8.80 -6.50
CA MET A 148 -4.27 9.09 -7.03
C MET A 148 -4.40 8.69 -8.50
N LEU A 149 -3.40 9.04 -9.30
CA LEU A 149 -3.37 8.68 -10.71
C LEU A 149 -3.36 7.15 -10.88
N ALA A 150 -2.48 6.46 -10.17
CA ALA A 150 -2.38 5.00 -10.22
C ALA A 150 -3.71 4.34 -9.86
N LYS A 151 -4.37 4.82 -8.80
CA LYS A 151 -5.69 4.35 -8.40
C LYS A 151 -6.75 4.59 -9.49
N ARG A 152 -6.76 5.78 -10.10
CA ARG A 152 -7.67 6.12 -11.19
C ARG A 152 -7.43 5.26 -12.44
N MET A 153 -6.20 4.80 -12.67
CA MET A 153 -5.85 3.88 -13.76
C MET A 153 -6.22 2.42 -13.45
N GLY A 154 -6.76 2.12 -12.28
CA GLY A 154 -7.23 0.79 -11.91
C GLY A 154 -6.19 -0.08 -11.20
N VAL A 155 -5.05 0.49 -10.78
CA VAL A 155 -4.08 -0.24 -9.96
C VAL A 155 -4.72 -0.65 -8.65
N LYS A 156 -4.65 -1.94 -8.33
CA LYS A 156 -5.42 -2.55 -7.22
C LYS A 156 -4.87 -2.17 -5.84
N LYS A 157 -3.54 -2.11 -5.72
CA LYS A 157 -2.86 -1.78 -4.47
C LYS A 157 -2.00 -0.54 -4.68
N VAL A 158 -2.33 0.54 -3.97
CA VAL A 158 -1.61 1.82 -4.08
C VAL A 158 -1.12 2.25 -2.70
N ILE A 159 0.14 2.64 -2.61
CA ILE A 159 0.79 3.10 -1.37
C ILE A 159 1.51 4.42 -1.67
N ALA A 160 1.34 5.41 -0.80
CA ALA A 160 2.06 6.67 -0.84
C ALA A 160 2.72 6.96 0.49
N GLU A 161 4.00 7.33 0.46
CA GLU A 161 4.72 7.84 1.62
C GLU A 161 4.31 9.30 1.88
N ILE A 162 3.94 9.61 3.11
CA ILE A 162 3.57 10.95 3.55
C ILE A 162 4.44 11.29 4.76
N GLU A 163 5.30 12.30 4.62
CA GLU A 163 6.13 12.79 5.72
C GLU A 163 5.39 13.81 6.58
N ASN A 164 4.52 14.63 5.96
CA ASN A 164 3.75 15.66 6.67
C ASN A 164 2.36 15.13 7.03
N LEU A 165 2.10 15.02 8.34
CA LEU A 165 0.83 14.51 8.88
C LEU A 165 -0.40 15.34 8.47
N ASP A 166 -0.24 16.62 8.10
CA ASP A 166 -1.33 17.47 7.65
C ASP A 166 -1.97 16.96 6.33
N TYR A 167 -1.22 16.16 5.57
CA TYR A 167 -1.73 15.54 4.34
C TYR A 167 -2.50 14.24 4.54
N ILE A 168 -2.51 13.67 5.76
CA ILE A 168 -3.19 12.38 6.02
C ILE A 168 -4.69 12.51 5.74
N ASN A 169 -5.34 13.53 6.32
CA ASN A 169 -6.77 13.75 6.12
C ASN A 169 -7.13 13.98 4.63
N LEU A 170 -6.25 14.66 3.89
CA LEU A 170 -6.41 14.86 2.46
C LEU A 170 -6.30 13.52 1.72
N ALA A 171 -5.27 12.73 2.02
CA ALA A 171 -5.06 11.43 1.39
C ALA A 171 -6.22 10.46 1.68
N GLU A 172 -6.72 10.41 2.91
CA GLU A 172 -7.87 9.59 3.28
C GLU A 172 -9.17 10.03 2.59
N SER A 173 -9.37 11.34 2.35
CA SER A 173 -10.56 11.85 1.64
C SER A 173 -10.60 11.47 0.17
N ILE A 174 -9.46 11.09 -0.38
CA ILE A 174 -9.31 10.70 -1.79
C ILE A 174 -9.44 9.16 -1.94
N GLY A 175 -9.41 8.42 -0.83
CA GLY A 175 -9.65 6.99 -0.70
C GLY A 175 -8.40 6.14 -0.73
#